data_efe3fb422c10d2ddd89e0389055e859e
#
_entry.id   efe3fb422c10d2ddd89e0389055e859e
#
_cell.length_a   1.000
_cell.length_b   1.000
_cell.length_c   1.000
_cell.angle_alpha   90.00
_cell.angle_beta   90.00
_cell.angle_gamma   90.00
#
_symmetry.space_group_name_H-M   'P 1'
#
loop_
_entity.id
_entity.type
_entity.pdbx_description
1 polymer ?
#
loop_
_entity_poly.entity_id
_entity_poly.type
_entity_poly.pdbx_seq_one_letter_code
_entity_poly.pdbx_strand_id
1 'polypeptide(L)' 'MELDFEETMEHIVASIQTAGFDPYAQIYGYLKTGDDTYITRTGDARYIIKTIDRDQLRKYVDMLNRAR' A
#
# COMPACT_ATOMS: atom_id res chain seq x y z
N MET A 1 12.33 2.38 16.38
CA MET A 1 12.96 1.60 15.31
C MET A 1 12.19 1.80 14.02
N GLU A 2 12.87 2.17 12.95
CA GLU A 2 12.23 2.33 11.66
C GLU A 2 12.12 0.99 10.94
N LEU A 3 10.95 0.75 10.35
CA LEU A 3 10.78 -0.40 9.49
C LEU A 3 11.43 -0.10 8.14
N ASP A 4 12.01 -1.11 7.51
CA ASP A 4 12.49 -0.94 6.14
C ASP A 4 11.29 -0.90 5.17
N PHE A 5 11.58 -0.65 3.89
CA PHE A 5 10.53 -0.52 2.90
C PHE A 5 9.67 -1.79 2.80
N GLU A 6 10.29 -2.96 2.76
CA GLU A 6 9.55 -4.22 2.63
C GLU A 6 8.65 -4.47 3.82
N GLU A 7 9.17 -4.26 5.03
CA GLU A 7 8.37 -4.45 6.24
C GLU A 7 7.20 -3.48 6.29
N THR A 8 7.45 -2.23 5.90
CA THR A 8 6.39 -1.23 5.82
C THR A 8 5.31 -1.64 4.84
N MET A 9 5.71 -2.12 3.65
CA MET A 9 4.74 -2.55 2.65
C MET A 9 3.98 -3.79 3.10
N GLU A 10 4.65 -4.73 3.76
CA GLU A 10 3.98 -5.92 4.30
C GLU A 10 2.91 -5.52 5.32
N HIS A 11 3.21 -4.54 6.16
CA HIS A 11 2.23 -4.03 7.11
C HIS A 11 1.03 -3.41 6.41
N ILE A 12 1.27 -2.59 5.39
CA ILE A 12 0.20 -1.95 4.62
C ILE A 12 -0.67 -3.01 3.94
N VAL A 13 -0.04 -3.98 3.27
CA VAL A 13 -0.74 -5.05 2.57
C VAL A 13 -1.58 -5.87 3.55
N ALA A 14 -0.99 -6.26 4.67
CA ALA A 14 -1.72 -7.03 5.69
C ALA A 14 -2.90 -6.25 6.25
N SER A 15 -2.74 -4.95 6.46
CA SER A 15 -3.81 -4.09 6.96
C SER A 15 -4.98 -4.02 5.97
N ILE A 16 -4.67 -3.91 4.69
CA ILE A 16 -5.70 -3.86 3.64
C ILE A 16 -6.44 -5.20 3.58
N GLN A 17 -5.70 -6.31 3.64
CA GLN A 17 -6.30 -7.65 3.64
C GLN A 17 -7.19 -7.88 4.85
N THR A 18 -6.73 -7.45 6.02
CA THR A 18 -7.51 -7.55 7.25
C THR A 18 -8.82 -6.77 7.14
N ALA A 19 -8.80 -5.66 6.45
CA ALA A 19 -10.00 -4.85 6.22
C ALA A 19 -10.93 -5.45 5.17
N GLY A 20 -10.51 -6.53 4.50
CA GLY A 20 -11.35 -7.21 3.51
C GLY A 20 -11.21 -6.70 2.10
N PHE A 21 -10.14 -5.96 1.78
CA PHE A 21 -9.94 -5.38 0.45
C PHE A 21 -8.75 -6.00 -0.26
N ASP A 22 -8.71 -5.79 -1.58
CA ASP A 22 -7.59 -6.22 -2.40
C ASP A 22 -6.45 -5.19 -2.33
N PRO A 23 -5.27 -5.57 -1.80
CA PRO A 23 -4.17 -4.63 -1.69
C PRO A 23 -3.77 -3.99 -3.03
N TYR A 24 -3.72 -4.79 -4.10
CA TYR A 24 -3.35 -4.25 -5.40
C TYR A 24 -4.32 -3.15 -5.83
N ALA A 25 -5.61 -3.41 -5.72
CA ALA A 25 -6.63 -2.45 -6.16
C ALA A 25 -6.54 -1.14 -5.39
N GLN A 26 -6.37 -1.21 -4.07
CA GLN A 26 -6.28 -0.01 -3.25
C GLN A 26 -5.02 0.78 -3.54
N ILE A 27 -3.86 0.12 -3.58
CA ILE A 27 -2.60 0.81 -3.79
C ILE A 27 -2.52 1.39 -5.21
N TYR A 28 -3.00 0.63 -6.21
CA TYR A 28 -3.04 1.12 -7.58
C TYR A 28 -3.93 2.35 -7.71
N GLY A 29 -5.11 2.33 -7.08
CA GLY A 29 -6.02 3.48 -7.10
C GLY A 29 -5.37 4.72 -6.49
N TYR A 30 -4.66 4.55 -5.40
CA TYR A 30 -3.93 5.64 -4.78
C TYR A 30 -2.86 6.20 -5.70
N LEU A 31 -2.06 5.33 -6.32
CA LEU A 31 -1.00 5.77 -7.24
C LEU A 31 -1.55 6.52 -8.43
N LYS A 32 -2.65 6.03 -8.99
CA LYS A 32 -3.24 6.60 -10.19
C LYS A 32 -3.85 7.96 -9.95
N THR A 33 -4.48 8.16 -8.78
CA THR A 33 -5.26 9.36 -8.51
C THR A 33 -4.59 10.32 -7.54
N GLY A 34 -3.68 9.82 -6.71
CA GLY A 34 -3.11 10.60 -5.61
C GLY A 34 -4.06 10.75 -4.43
N ASP A 35 -5.20 10.08 -4.46
CA ASP A 35 -6.23 10.20 -3.43
C ASP A 35 -6.05 9.11 -2.39
N ASP A 36 -5.67 9.50 -1.17
CA ASP A 36 -5.40 8.56 -0.09
C ASP A 36 -6.65 7.86 0.45
N THR A 37 -7.84 8.33 0.07
CA THR A 37 -9.08 7.66 0.48
C THR A 37 -9.24 6.29 -0.17
N TYR A 38 -8.45 5.97 -1.21
CA TYR A 38 -8.40 4.62 -1.75
C TYR A 38 -7.80 3.61 -0.79
N ILE A 39 -7.05 4.08 0.23
CA ILE A 39 -6.36 3.19 1.17
C ILE A 39 -7.14 3.10 2.47
N THR A 40 -7.29 1.88 2.98
CA THR A 40 -7.98 1.64 4.26
C THR A 40 -7.29 2.38 5.41
N ARG A 41 -8.07 2.76 6.42
CA ARG A 41 -7.54 3.33 7.66
C ARG A 41 -7.02 2.24 8.62
N THR A 42 -7.37 1.00 8.37
CA THR A 42 -6.96 -0.13 9.22
C THR A 42 -5.44 -0.15 9.35
N GLY A 43 -4.93 -0.31 10.57
CA GLY A 43 -3.50 -0.39 10.82
C GLY A 43 -2.73 0.86 10.41
N ASP A 44 -3.41 2.00 10.33
CA ASP A 44 -2.83 3.28 9.89
C ASP A 44 -2.27 3.24 8.46
N ALA A 45 -2.70 2.28 7.65
CA ALA A 45 -2.17 2.09 6.29
C ALA A 45 -2.30 3.35 5.45
N ARG A 46 -3.44 4.05 5.53
CA ARG A 46 -3.66 5.30 4.78
C ARG A 46 -2.63 6.35 5.14
N TYR A 47 -2.31 6.46 6.41
CA TYR A 47 -1.35 7.44 6.90
C TYR A 47 0.07 7.06 6.50
N ILE A 48 0.42 5.79 6.68
CA ILE A 48 1.77 5.29 6.43
C ILE A 48 2.13 5.38 4.94
N ILE A 49 1.20 5.04 4.05
CA ILE A 49 1.48 5.00 2.62
C ILE A 49 1.90 6.37 2.07
N LYS A 50 1.44 7.45 2.69
CA LYS A 50 1.81 8.80 2.26
C LYS A 50 3.28 9.12 2.50
N THR A 51 3.95 8.35 3.35
CA THR A 51 5.37 8.53 3.63
C THR A 51 6.27 7.78 2.66
N ILE A 52 5.69 6.94 1.80
CA ILE A 52 6.42 6.08 0.88
C ILE A 52 6.73 6.81 -0.41
N ASP A 53 7.96 6.66 -0.91
CA ASP A 53 8.35 7.19 -2.21
C ASP A 53 7.50 6.55 -3.31
N ARG A 54 6.95 7.39 -4.20
CA ARG A 54 6.02 6.92 -5.23
C ARG A 54 6.66 5.98 -6.24
N ASP A 55 7.91 6.20 -6.59
CA ASP A 55 8.59 5.32 -7.54
C ASP A 55 8.79 3.92 -6.95
N GLN A 56 9.18 3.84 -5.68
CA GLN A 56 9.31 2.56 -5.00
C GLN A 56 7.95 1.87 -4.87
N LEU A 57 6.92 2.65 -4.57
CA LEU A 57 5.57 2.13 -4.44
C LEU A 57 5.06 1.56 -5.77
N ARG A 58 5.36 2.24 -6.87
CA ARG A 58 4.96 1.77 -8.21
C ARG A 58 5.61 0.44 -8.53
N LYS A 59 6.89 0.28 -8.21
CA LYS A 59 7.60 -0.98 -8.44
C LYS A 59 6.98 -2.10 -7.61
N TYR A 60 6.60 -1.79 -6.37
CA TYR A 60 5.97 -2.77 -5.51
C TYR A 60 4.60 -3.20 -6.05
N VAL A 61 3.82 -2.25 -6.55
CA VAL A 61 2.52 -2.56 -7.17
C VAL A 61 2.67 -3.45 -8.38
N ASP A 62 3.69 -3.20 -9.22
CA ASP A 62 3.98 -4.07 -10.36
C ASP A 62 4.27 -5.50 -9.91
N MET A 63 5.03 -5.64 -8.83
CA MET A 63 5.33 -6.95 -8.27
C MET A 63 4.06 -7.64 -7.76
N LEU A 64 3.18 -6.91 -7.08
CA LEU A 64 1.91 -7.46 -6.62
C LEU A 64 1.05 -7.94 -7.78
N ASN A 65 1.03 -7.17 -8.85
CA ASN A 65 0.27 -7.53 -10.04
C ASN A 65 0.78 -8.82 -10.67
N ARG A 66 2.09 -8.99 -10.73
CA ARG A 66 2.69 -10.21 -11.29
C ARG A 66 2.43 -11.43 -10.43
N ALA A 67 2.29 -11.25 -9.13
CA ALA A 67 2.10 -12.34 -8.18
C ALA A 67 0.63 -12.80 -8.07
N ARG A 68 -0.29 -12.12 -8.71
CA ARG A 68 -1.73 -12.41 -8.62
C ARG A 68 -2.13 -13.66 -9.36
#